data_5ae7dc1d9932f757e99507e7a90844f2
#
_entry.id   5ae7dc1d9932f757e99507e7a90844f2
#
_cell.length_a   1.000
_cell.length_b   1.000
_cell.length_c   1.000
_cell.angle_alpha   90.00
_cell.angle_beta   90.00
_cell.angle_gamma   90.00
#
_symmetry.space_group_name_H-M   'P 1'
#
loop_
_entity.id
_entity.type
_entity.pdbx_description
1 polymer ?
#
loop_
_entity_poly.entity_id
_entity_poly.type
_entity_poly.pdbx_seq_one_letter_code
_entity_poly.pdbx_strand_id
1 'polypeptide(L)'
;YEAPAALSKAFKNQYGITPTQYRTNKDTYIMKKEIINPDLALKAPKIMELEPKNLIYVALTGEYGTLDYGKAYEQLWAVVKSQKLFTKGIESICVSYDDPKITEASLQRSEICLSIHKPAHPEGEVSCKTLAGGKYAVFFYQGSYTHLSAVYDAAMRWVIDSEYEIREEPTFEKYLN
;
A
#
# COMPACT_ATOMS: atom_id res chain seq x y z
N TYR A 1 -12.95 9.48 21.61
CA TYR A 1 -11.72 9.06 20.89
C TYR A 1 -10.51 9.63 21.56
N GLU A 2 -9.77 8.82 22.30
CA GLU A 2 -8.45 9.16 22.89
C GLU A 2 -7.30 8.95 21.87
N ALA A 3 -7.62 9.07 20.58
CA ALA A 3 -6.72 8.76 19.46
C ALA A 3 -5.42 9.58 19.38
N PRO A 4 -5.37 10.92 19.66
CA PRO A 4 -4.14 11.68 19.46
C PRO A 4 -3.01 11.34 20.43
N ALA A 5 -3.35 11.00 21.68
CA ALA A 5 -2.35 10.67 22.71
C ALA A 5 -1.76 9.26 22.48
N ALA A 6 -2.59 8.30 22.11
CA ALA A 6 -2.17 6.94 21.78
C ALA A 6 -1.29 6.92 20.54
N LEU A 7 -1.68 7.63 19.48
CA LEU A 7 -0.88 7.80 18.27
C LEU A 7 0.47 8.45 18.57
N SER A 8 0.48 9.53 19.34
CA SER A 8 1.72 10.22 19.71
C SER A 8 2.67 9.34 20.53
N LYS A 9 2.12 8.50 21.41
CA LYS A 9 2.90 7.55 22.22
C LYS A 9 3.47 6.42 21.34
N ALA A 10 2.65 5.82 20.47
CA ALA A 10 3.08 4.78 19.54
C ALA A 10 4.17 5.32 18.58
N PHE A 11 3.96 6.48 18.00
CA PHE A 11 4.93 7.14 17.12
C PHE A 11 6.25 7.41 17.85
N LYS A 12 6.19 7.93 19.10
CA LYS A 12 7.39 8.19 19.91
C LYS A 12 8.12 6.90 20.27
N ASN A 13 7.41 5.83 20.56
CA ASN A 13 8.02 4.53 20.85
C ASN A 13 8.75 3.97 19.62
N GLN A 14 8.16 4.11 18.43
CA GLN A 14 8.73 3.59 17.18
C GLN A 14 9.88 4.44 16.64
N TYR A 15 9.75 5.76 16.67
CA TYR A 15 10.70 6.69 16.05
C TYR A 15 11.55 7.49 17.05
N GLY A 16 11.31 7.34 18.34
CA GLY A 16 12.04 8.04 19.41
C GLY A 16 11.66 9.51 19.58
N ILE A 17 10.75 10.03 18.76
CA ILE A 17 10.31 11.43 18.74
C ILE A 17 8.79 11.51 18.57
N THR A 18 8.21 12.66 18.95
CA THR A 18 6.78 12.87 18.73
C THR A 18 6.47 13.25 17.28
N PRO A 19 5.22 13.04 16.78
CA PRO A 19 4.82 13.49 15.45
C PRO A 19 5.04 14.98 15.22
N THR A 20 4.88 15.78 16.26
CA THR A 20 5.11 17.24 16.18
C THR A 20 6.59 17.56 16.02
N GLN A 21 7.47 16.92 16.79
CA GLN A 21 8.92 17.06 16.65
C GLN A 21 9.40 16.61 15.27
N TYR A 22 8.85 15.50 14.74
CA TYR A 22 9.15 15.02 13.40
C TYR A 22 8.80 16.05 12.32
N ARG A 23 7.61 16.66 12.40
CA ARG A 23 7.18 17.70 11.45
C ARG A 23 8.04 18.99 11.51
N THR A 24 8.51 19.33 12.70
CA THR A 24 9.25 20.60 12.94
C THR A 24 10.74 20.49 12.60
N ASN A 25 11.31 19.28 12.67
CA ASN A 25 12.76 19.06 12.54
C ASN A 25 13.05 17.91 11.55
N LYS A 26 12.48 17.97 10.34
CA LYS A 26 12.69 16.96 9.29
C LYS A 26 14.18 16.66 9.07
N ASP A 27 15.03 17.68 9.07
CA ASP A 27 16.45 17.56 8.72
C ASP A 27 17.33 16.87 9.79
N THR A 28 16.89 16.87 11.05
CA THR A 28 17.70 16.34 12.17
C THR A 28 17.49 14.85 12.41
N TYR A 29 16.38 14.26 11.97
CA TYR A 29 15.99 12.90 12.32
C TYR A 29 16.15 11.86 11.22
N ILE A 30 16.41 12.30 10.00
CA ILE A 30 16.71 11.43 8.84
C ILE A 30 18.04 10.69 9.04
N MET A 31 18.89 11.16 9.95
CA MET A 31 20.25 10.62 10.17
C MET A 31 20.32 9.38 11.07
N LYS A 32 19.23 8.89 11.64
CA LYS A 32 19.25 7.67 12.44
C LYS A 32 18.69 6.48 11.67
N LYS A 33 19.62 5.89 10.86
CA LYS A 33 19.68 4.47 10.61
C LYS A 33 18.51 3.88 9.78
N GLU A 34 18.78 3.32 8.67
CA GLU A 34 19.38 1.99 8.54
C GLU A 34 19.87 1.76 7.13
N ILE A 35 20.86 0.96 7.05
CA ILE A 35 21.44 0.36 5.90
C ILE A 35 20.35 0.06 4.88
N ILE A 36 20.26 0.90 3.84
CA ILE A 36 19.61 0.51 2.59
C ILE A 36 20.34 -0.78 2.23
N ASN A 37 19.63 -1.90 2.25
CA ASN A 37 20.21 -3.15 1.80
C ASN A 37 20.77 -2.89 0.40
N PRO A 38 22.11 -2.89 0.17
CA PRO A 38 22.69 -2.55 -1.12
C PRO A 38 22.25 -3.51 -2.23
N ASP A 39 21.70 -4.69 -1.87
CA ASP A 39 21.17 -5.67 -2.80
C ASP A 39 19.73 -5.35 -3.28
N LEU A 40 19.06 -4.35 -2.66
CA LEU A 40 17.80 -3.86 -3.17
C LEU A 40 18.06 -2.92 -4.34
N ALA A 41 18.11 -3.45 -5.55
CA ALA A 41 18.27 -2.69 -6.79
C ALA A 41 16.99 -1.86 -7.12
N LEU A 42 16.48 -1.11 -6.14
CA LEU A 42 15.35 -0.21 -6.34
C LEU A 42 15.85 1.04 -7.07
N LYS A 43 15.37 1.22 -8.30
CA LYS A 43 15.66 2.43 -9.09
C LYS A 43 14.85 3.61 -8.57
N ALA A 44 15.34 4.83 -8.83
CA ALA A 44 14.58 6.04 -8.61
C ALA A 44 13.17 5.92 -9.25
N PRO A 45 12.12 6.40 -8.58
CA PRO A 45 10.76 6.27 -9.12
C PRO A 45 10.58 7.15 -10.35
N LYS A 46 9.56 6.78 -11.13
CA LYS A 46 9.00 7.67 -12.14
C LYS A 46 7.78 8.38 -11.55
N ILE A 47 7.76 9.70 -11.68
CA ILE A 47 6.54 10.45 -11.36
C ILE A 47 5.61 10.33 -12.56
N MET A 48 4.42 9.77 -12.31
CA MET A 48 3.43 9.48 -13.37
C MET A 48 2.07 10.01 -12.95
N GLU A 49 1.35 10.55 -13.91
CA GLU A 49 -0.09 10.82 -13.77
C GLU A 49 -0.83 9.54 -14.13
N LEU A 50 -1.61 9.02 -13.19
CA LEU A 50 -2.41 7.81 -13.39
C LEU A 50 -3.89 8.16 -13.44
N GLU A 51 -4.61 7.55 -14.39
CA GLU A 51 -6.06 7.65 -14.45
C GLU A 51 -6.71 6.86 -13.29
N PRO A 52 -7.89 7.29 -12.81
CA PRO A 52 -8.63 6.53 -11.81
C PRO A 52 -9.01 5.15 -12.36
N LYS A 53 -9.05 4.14 -11.48
CA LYS A 53 -9.37 2.76 -11.86
C LYS A 53 -10.57 2.25 -11.07
N ASN A 54 -11.53 1.67 -11.76
CA ASN A 54 -12.59 0.92 -11.09
C ASN A 54 -12.05 -0.45 -10.68
N LEU A 55 -12.29 -0.81 -9.43
CA LEU A 55 -11.82 -2.03 -8.82
C LEU A 55 -12.99 -2.82 -8.24
N ILE A 56 -12.91 -4.14 -8.33
CA ILE A 56 -13.55 -5.06 -7.38
C ILE A 56 -12.51 -5.50 -6.37
N TYR A 57 -12.88 -5.67 -5.10
CA TYR A 57 -11.94 -6.00 -4.04
C TYR A 57 -12.53 -6.87 -2.94
N VAL A 58 -11.65 -7.60 -2.26
CA VAL A 58 -11.90 -8.30 -0.99
C VAL A 58 -11.04 -7.65 0.07
N ALA A 59 -11.67 -7.20 1.17
CA ALA A 59 -10.97 -6.64 2.31
C ALA A 59 -10.45 -7.76 3.22
N LEU A 60 -9.20 -7.64 3.64
CA LEU A 60 -8.53 -8.56 4.55
C LEU A 60 -8.01 -7.80 5.76
N THR A 61 -8.08 -8.44 6.93
CA THR A 61 -7.51 -7.91 8.17
C THR A 61 -6.68 -8.99 8.85
N GLY A 62 -5.47 -8.65 9.26
CA GLY A 62 -4.51 -9.54 9.89
C GLY A 62 -3.08 -9.29 9.41
N GLU A 63 -2.15 -10.08 9.89
CA GLU A 63 -0.73 -9.97 9.55
C GLU A 63 -0.50 -10.18 8.04
N TYR A 64 0.06 -9.19 7.36
CA TYR A 64 0.24 -9.17 5.90
C TYR A 64 0.94 -10.41 5.32
N GLY A 65 1.86 -11.02 6.06
CA GLY A 65 2.56 -12.22 5.61
C GLY A 65 1.75 -13.52 5.72
N THR A 66 0.60 -13.52 6.41
CA THR A 66 -0.17 -14.73 6.74
C THR A 66 -1.60 -14.74 6.20
N LEU A 67 -2.03 -13.66 5.55
CA LEU A 67 -3.38 -13.54 4.98
C LEU A 67 -3.61 -14.55 3.85
N ASP A 68 -4.85 -15.04 3.75
CA ASP A 68 -5.26 -15.95 2.68
C ASP A 68 -5.57 -15.18 1.38
N TYR A 69 -4.52 -14.74 0.72
CA TYR A 69 -4.60 -14.08 -0.57
C TYR A 69 -5.19 -14.96 -1.66
N GLY A 70 -4.94 -16.27 -1.59
CA GLY A 70 -5.46 -17.25 -2.55
C GLY A 70 -6.98 -17.25 -2.58
N LYS A 71 -7.61 -17.38 -1.41
CA LYS A 71 -9.07 -17.33 -1.26
C LYS A 71 -9.65 -16.00 -1.76
N ALA A 72 -9.00 -14.87 -1.45
CA ALA A 72 -9.45 -13.57 -1.93
C ALA A 72 -9.46 -13.50 -3.47
N TYR A 73 -8.40 -14.00 -4.13
CA TYR A 73 -8.35 -14.07 -5.60
C TYR A 73 -9.41 -15.02 -6.17
N GLU A 74 -9.66 -16.18 -5.55
CA GLU A 74 -10.73 -17.09 -5.98
C GLU A 74 -12.11 -16.41 -5.98
N GLN A 75 -12.42 -15.65 -4.93
CA GLN A 75 -13.67 -14.89 -4.83
C GLN A 75 -13.77 -13.81 -5.90
N LEU A 76 -12.71 -13.05 -6.13
CA LEU A 76 -12.67 -12.02 -7.18
C LEU A 76 -12.89 -12.61 -8.57
N TRP A 77 -12.18 -13.69 -8.90
CA TRP A 77 -12.32 -14.35 -10.19
C TRP A 77 -13.68 -15.04 -10.38
N ALA A 78 -14.32 -15.49 -9.29
CA ALA A 78 -15.70 -15.99 -9.35
C ALA A 78 -16.67 -14.86 -9.76
N VAL A 79 -16.54 -13.67 -9.19
CA VAL A 79 -17.35 -12.48 -9.57
C VAL A 79 -17.03 -12.01 -11.00
N VAL A 80 -15.75 -12.00 -11.40
CA VAL A 80 -15.38 -11.69 -12.79
C VAL A 80 -16.09 -12.64 -13.77
N LYS A 81 -16.20 -13.92 -13.42
CA LYS A 81 -16.88 -14.93 -14.24
C LYS A 81 -18.41 -14.75 -14.22
N SER A 82 -19.02 -14.63 -13.02
CA SER A 82 -20.49 -14.54 -12.85
C SER A 82 -21.05 -13.31 -13.56
N GLN A 83 -20.36 -12.17 -13.44
CA GLN A 83 -20.79 -10.89 -14.02
C GLN A 83 -20.20 -10.61 -15.41
N LYS A 84 -19.46 -11.55 -16.00
CA LYS A 84 -18.85 -11.43 -17.35
C LYS A 84 -17.95 -10.18 -17.49
N LEU A 85 -17.18 -9.89 -16.44
CA LEU A 85 -16.32 -8.70 -16.38
C LEU A 85 -15.00 -8.88 -17.11
N PHE A 86 -14.66 -10.08 -17.52
CA PHE A 86 -13.36 -10.37 -18.16
C PHE A 86 -13.11 -9.46 -19.37
N THR A 87 -11.96 -8.81 -19.36
CA THR A 87 -11.41 -8.00 -20.44
C THR A 87 -9.90 -8.15 -20.48
N LYS A 88 -9.30 -7.87 -21.64
CA LYS A 88 -7.84 -7.77 -21.73
C LYS A 88 -7.37 -6.59 -20.88
N GLY A 89 -6.36 -6.82 -20.03
CA GLY A 89 -5.73 -5.75 -19.22
C GLY A 89 -6.31 -5.62 -17.80
N ILE A 90 -7.03 -6.61 -17.29
CA ILE A 90 -7.29 -6.71 -15.84
C ILE A 90 -5.96 -6.73 -15.12
N GLU A 91 -5.81 -5.84 -14.14
CA GLU A 91 -4.61 -5.72 -13.31
C GLU A 91 -4.89 -6.27 -11.91
N SER A 92 -3.93 -7.02 -11.37
CA SER A 92 -3.90 -7.43 -9.97
C SER A 92 -3.27 -6.33 -9.13
N ILE A 93 -3.98 -5.88 -8.10
CA ILE A 93 -3.58 -4.76 -7.23
C ILE A 93 -3.78 -5.17 -5.77
N CYS A 94 -2.82 -4.85 -4.93
CA CYS A 94 -2.97 -4.92 -3.48
C CYS A 94 -2.88 -3.50 -2.91
N VAL A 95 -3.87 -3.11 -2.11
CA VAL A 95 -3.88 -1.83 -1.39
C VAL A 95 -3.57 -2.10 0.07
N SER A 96 -2.56 -1.43 0.61
CA SER A 96 -2.15 -1.52 2.01
C SER A 96 -2.45 -0.21 2.73
N TYR A 97 -3.15 -0.31 3.86
CA TYR A 97 -3.62 0.85 4.63
C TYR A 97 -2.76 1.16 5.85
N ASP A 98 -2.03 0.18 6.33
CA ASP A 98 -1.37 0.28 7.62
C ASP A 98 0.13 0.00 7.49
N ASP A 99 0.93 0.73 8.28
CA ASP A 99 2.34 0.43 8.44
C ASP A 99 2.50 -0.74 9.44
N PRO A 100 3.02 -1.91 9.01
CA PRO A 100 3.18 -3.07 9.90
C PRO A 100 4.15 -2.84 11.06
N LYS A 101 4.95 -1.76 11.02
CA LYS A 101 5.84 -1.38 12.12
C LYS A 101 5.13 -0.64 13.25
N ILE A 102 3.94 -0.12 12.98
CA ILE A 102 3.18 0.72 13.92
C ILE A 102 1.88 0.04 14.31
N THR A 103 1.23 -0.62 13.36
CA THR A 103 -0.07 -1.26 13.55
C THR A 103 0.12 -2.70 14.01
N GLU A 104 -0.60 -3.08 15.06
CA GLU A 104 -0.63 -4.46 15.54
C GLU A 104 -1.02 -5.42 14.41
N ALA A 105 -0.34 -6.56 14.32
CA ALA A 105 -0.49 -7.52 13.24
C ALA A 105 -1.96 -7.94 12.99
N SER A 106 -2.72 -8.16 14.06
CA SER A 106 -4.14 -8.52 14.00
C SER A 106 -5.07 -7.43 13.45
N LEU A 107 -4.59 -6.18 13.38
CA LEU A 107 -5.35 -4.99 12.96
C LEU A 107 -4.91 -4.42 11.61
N GLN A 108 -3.89 -5.02 10.97
CA GLN A 108 -3.42 -4.58 9.66
C GLN A 108 -4.47 -4.84 8.60
N ARG A 109 -4.74 -3.84 7.76
CA ARG A 109 -5.79 -3.88 6.73
C ARG A 109 -5.18 -3.82 5.35
N SER A 110 -5.66 -4.69 4.49
CA SER A 110 -5.34 -4.67 3.06
C SER A 110 -6.55 -5.03 2.22
N GLU A 111 -6.46 -4.77 0.95
CA GLU A 111 -7.46 -5.19 -0.03
C GLU A 111 -6.77 -5.81 -1.23
N ILE A 112 -7.26 -6.98 -1.61
CA ILE A 112 -6.88 -7.61 -2.87
C ILE A 112 -7.89 -7.19 -3.92
N CYS A 113 -7.41 -6.65 -5.02
CA CYS A 113 -8.22 -6.01 -6.02
C CYS A 113 -7.93 -6.53 -7.43
N LEU A 114 -8.96 -6.50 -8.27
CA LEU A 114 -8.82 -6.58 -9.73
C LEU A 114 -9.36 -5.31 -10.37
N SER A 115 -8.59 -4.71 -11.29
CA SER A 115 -9.11 -3.61 -12.09
C SER A 115 -10.13 -4.12 -13.10
N ILE A 116 -11.22 -3.36 -13.29
CA ILE A 116 -12.30 -3.72 -14.18
C ILE A 116 -12.63 -2.57 -15.14
N HIS A 117 -13.04 -2.92 -16.35
CA HIS A 117 -13.39 -1.95 -17.40
C HIS A 117 -14.90 -1.96 -17.72
N LYS A 118 -15.67 -2.76 -17.00
CA LYS A 118 -17.13 -2.84 -17.11
C LYS A 118 -17.77 -2.54 -15.76
N PRO A 119 -19.01 -2.04 -15.73
CA PRO A 119 -19.75 -1.90 -14.48
C PRO A 119 -19.86 -3.22 -13.74
N ALA A 120 -19.60 -3.19 -12.44
CA ALA A 120 -19.75 -4.34 -11.54
C ALA A 120 -20.61 -3.99 -10.34
N HIS A 121 -21.15 -5.02 -9.71
CA HIS A 121 -21.95 -4.89 -8.48
C HIS A 121 -21.32 -5.73 -7.38
N PRO A 122 -21.42 -5.29 -6.09
CA PRO A 122 -20.99 -6.11 -4.95
C PRO A 122 -21.69 -7.48 -4.95
N GLU A 123 -20.92 -8.53 -4.63
CA GLU A 123 -21.42 -9.91 -4.56
C GLU A 123 -20.64 -10.69 -3.50
N GLY A 124 -21.34 -11.20 -2.46
CA GLY A 124 -20.70 -11.89 -1.33
C GLY A 124 -19.74 -10.98 -0.57
N GLU A 125 -18.49 -11.41 -0.43
CA GLU A 125 -17.41 -10.65 0.21
C GLU A 125 -16.76 -9.62 -0.76
N VAL A 126 -17.12 -9.67 -2.04
CA VAL A 126 -16.54 -8.78 -3.05
C VAL A 126 -17.32 -7.48 -3.11
N SER A 127 -16.62 -6.38 -2.95
CA SER A 127 -17.12 -5.02 -3.05
C SER A 127 -16.51 -4.26 -4.22
N CYS A 128 -17.01 -3.05 -4.49
CA CYS A 128 -16.56 -2.21 -5.59
C CYS A 128 -16.06 -0.86 -5.07
N LYS A 129 -14.99 -0.32 -5.66
CA LYS A 129 -14.51 1.03 -5.40
C LYS A 129 -13.79 1.62 -6.60
N THR A 130 -13.46 2.88 -6.51
CA THR A 130 -12.55 3.55 -7.46
C THR A 130 -11.23 3.84 -6.74
N LEU A 131 -10.12 3.38 -7.32
CA LEU A 131 -8.79 3.82 -6.94
C LEU A 131 -8.57 5.20 -7.56
N ALA A 132 -8.20 6.18 -6.72
CA ALA A 132 -8.04 7.55 -7.15
C ALA A 132 -6.93 7.67 -8.21
N GLY A 133 -7.18 8.47 -9.22
CA GLY A 133 -6.16 8.91 -10.16
C GLY A 133 -5.26 10.00 -9.57
N GLY A 134 -4.39 10.55 -10.40
CA GLY A 134 -3.52 11.66 -10.07
C GLY A 134 -2.03 11.30 -10.08
N LYS A 135 -1.22 12.14 -9.45
CA LYS A 135 0.24 12.01 -9.49
C LYS A 135 0.74 10.96 -8.50
N TYR A 136 1.53 10.03 -8.98
CA TYR A 136 2.14 8.94 -8.21
C TYR A 136 3.65 8.86 -8.43
N ALA A 137 4.39 8.56 -7.37
CA ALA A 137 5.77 8.08 -7.47
C ALA A 137 5.74 6.55 -7.65
N VAL A 138 6.08 6.09 -8.85
CA VAL A 138 5.99 4.68 -9.24
C VAL A 138 7.37 4.04 -9.17
N PHE A 139 7.54 3.13 -8.24
CA PHE A 139 8.75 2.31 -8.07
C PHE A 139 8.57 0.99 -8.78
N PHE A 140 9.60 0.55 -9.48
CA PHE A 140 9.64 -0.80 -10.06
C PHE A 140 10.55 -1.68 -9.21
N TYR A 141 10.00 -2.78 -8.74
CA TYR A 141 10.72 -3.80 -7.99
C TYR A 141 10.59 -5.17 -8.65
N GLN A 142 11.69 -5.90 -8.69
CA GLN A 142 11.73 -7.29 -9.11
C GLN A 142 12.57 -8.08 -8.10
N GLY A 143 11.95 -8.99 -7.38
CA GLY A 143 12.60 -9.80 -6.34
C GLY A 143 11.61 -10.56 -5.48
N SER A 144 12.11 -11.10 -4.37
CA SER A 144 11.29 -11.84 -3.41
C SER A 144 10.32 -10.94 -2.65
N TYR A 145 9.11 -11.39 -2.43
CA TYR A 145 8.11 -10.74 -1.57
C TYR A 145 8.61 -10.55 -0.12
N THR A 146 9.55 -11.37 0.36
CA THR A 146 10.15 -11.22 1.70
C THR A 146 10.91 -9.90 1.86
N HIS A 147 11.27 -9.24 0.75
CA HIS A 147 11.97 -7.95 0.76
C HIS A 147 11.03 -6.74 0.64
N LEU A 148 9.71 -6.94 0.51
CA LEU A 148 8.77 -5.82 0.32
C LEU A 148 8.84 -4.78 1.44
N SER A 149 9.00 -5.19 2.70
CA SER A 149 9.18 -4.24 3.80
C SER A 149 10.37 -3.29 3.56
N ALA A 150 11.50 -3.81 3.09
CA ALA A 150 12.67 -3.00 2.78
C ALA A 150 12.45 -2.12 1.53
N VAL A 151 11.66 -2.58 0.57
CA VAL A 151 11.25 -1.78 -0.61
C VAL A 151 10.40 -0.59 -0.18
N TYR A 152 9.43 -0.82 0.69
CA TYR A 152 8.59 0.26 1.25
C TYR A 152 9.42 1.28 2.03
N ASP A 153 10.36 0.81 2.87
CA ASP A 153 11.26 1.70 3.61
C ASP A 153 12.08 2.58 2.67
N ALA A 154 12.62 2.00 1.60
CA ALA A 154 13.41 2.73 0.61
C ALA A 154 12.53 3.73 -0.17
N ALA A 155 11.30 3.34 -0.54
CA ALA A 155 10.35 4.21 -1.21
C ALA A 155 9.94 5.39 -0.33
N MET A 156 9.59 5.14 0.94
CA MET A 156 9.23 6.19 1.89
C MET A 156 10.39 7.13 2.18
N ARG A 157 11.61 6.62 2.29
CA ARG A 157 12.80 7.47 2.45
C ARG A 157 12.98 8.38 1.24
N TRP A 158 12.83 7.87 0.03
CA TRP A 158 12.92 8.69 -1.17
C TRP A 158 11.87 9.82 -1.15
N VAL A 159 10.63 9.52 -0.72
CA VAL A 159 9.57 10.56 -0.62
C VAL A 159 9.94 11.62 0.43
N ILE A 160 10.47 11.20 1.60
CA ILE A 160 10.89 12.11 2.66
C ILE A 160 12.02 13.04 2.18
N ASP A 161 12.97 12.52 1.40
CA ASP A 161 14.11 13.26 0.87
C ASP A 161 13.74 14.11 -0.36
N SER A 162 12.54 13.93 -0.92
CA SER A 162 12.05 14.67 -2.08
C SER A 162 11.31 15.96 -1.68
N GLU A 163 10.97 16.77 -2.67
CA GLU A 163 10.11 17.95 -2.54
C GLU A 163 8.60 17.60 -2.56
N TYR A 164 8.24 16.31 -2.73
CA TYR A 164 6.85 15.88 -2.84
C TYR A 164 6.21 15.63 -1.48
N GLU A 165 4.91 15.89 -1.41
CA GLU A 165 4.07 15.57 -0.26
C GLU A 165 3.17 14.38 -0.58
N ILE A 166 3.01 13.47 0.40
CA ILE A 166 2.10 12.32 0.28
C ILE A 166 0.67 12.80 0.49
N ARG A 167 -0.24 12.37 -0.40
CA ARG A 167 -1.68 12.54 -0.24
C ARG A 167 -2.22 11.59 0.84
N GLU A 168 -3.43 11.86 1.33
CA GLU A 168 -4.17 10.97 2.26
C GLU A 168 -4.77 9.73 1.54
N GLU A 169 -4.09 9.24 0.50
CA GLU A 169 -4.49 8.05 -0.25
C GLU A 169 -3.59 6.88 0.13
N PRO A 170 -4.12 5.65 0.19
CA PRO A 170 -3.31 4.49 0.52
C PRO A 170 -2.29 4.19 -0.58
N THR A 171 -1.20 3.55 -0.18
CA THR A 171 -0.24 2.99 -1.13
C THR A 171 -0.79 1.71 -1.75
N PHE A 172 -0.35 1.39 -2.96
CA PHE A 172 -0.73 0.15 -3.59
C PHE A 172 0.39 -0.47 -4.42
N GLU A 173 0.33 -1.77 -4.55
CA GLU A 173 1.18 -2.57 -5.40
C GLU A 173 0.39 -3.03 -6.63
N LYS A 174 1.01 -2.99 -7.79
CA LYS A 174 0.50 -3.61 -9.01
C LYS A 174 1.39 -4.78 -9.37
N TYR A 175 0.83 -5.96 -9.42
CA TYR A 175 1.56 -7.17 -9.81
C TYR A 175 1.62 -7.31 -11.33
N LEU A 176 2.80 -7.70 -11.84
CA LEU A 176 3.08 -7.79 -13.28
C LEU A 176 3.24 -9.24 -13.77
N ASN A 177 3.12 -10.21 -12.87
CA ASN A 177 3.26 -11.65 -13.10
C ASN A 177 1.92 -12.38 -13.03
#